data_d5685ef124c5cc84a9119e78b29fcfee
#
_entry.id   d5685ef124c5cc84a9119e78b29fcfee
#
_cell.length_a   1.000
_cell.length_b   1.000
_cell.length_c   1.000
_cell.angle_alpha   90.00
_cell.angle_beta   90.00
_cell.angle_gamma   90.00
#
_symmetry.space_group_name_H-M   'P 1'
#
loop_
_entity.id
_entity.type
_entity.pdbx_description
1 polymer ?
#
loop_
_entity_poly.entity_id
_entity_poly.type
_entity_poly.pdbx_seq_one_letter_code
_entity_poly.pdbx_strand_id
1 'polypeptide(L)'
;MKAIIAIPVTILLVIRAYTRNSLTPAGILAAIFTATVHALHPSAIPFTLLIVFFLLGTTATKVKHEVKATLTLSNDGSSGGEGPRTSVQVLANSGAASILILTHLWIYGSQGEYSCFGHGNKNTADLLLFGIIANYAAVAADTLSSELGILSKSKPVLITSLRTVPPGTNGGVSAAGLVAGIGGSAAIATTAVLLLRLCHDEVQNRFTIFASTTLLGTAGTLLDSLLGAVLQASVIDRRSGKIVEGHGGVKVLVKPKTPASPSAKTINHVESRIINSGFDVLDNNQINFLMASILSIAGILVGTLIV
;
A
#
# COMPACT_ATOMS: atom_id res chain seq x y z
N MET A 1 9.93 -8.65 18.90
CA MET A 1 9.72 -10.11 18.60
C MET A 1 11.01 -10.90 18.87
N LYS A 2 10.93 -12.22 19.18
CA LYS A 2 12.15 -13.03 19.42
C LYS A 2 12.95 -13.20 18.12
N ALA A 3 14.24 -12.89 18.13
CA ALA A 3 15.14 -12.95 16.96
C ALA A 3 15.19 -14.36 16.32
N ILE A 4 15.05 -15.41 17.14
CA ILE A 4 15.01 -16.82 16.69
C ILE A 4 13.84 -17.10 15.72
N ILE A 5 12.78 -16.28 15.71
CA ILE A 5 11.66 -16.38 14.77
C ILE A 5 11.82 -15.37 13.63
N ALA A 6 12.16 -14.12 13.96
CA ALA A 6 12.23 -13.06 12.96
C ALA A 6 13.30 -13.29 11.89
N ILE A 7 14.47 -13.79 12.27
CA ILE A 7 15.58 -14.03 11.32
C ILE A 7 15.23 -15.12 10.30
N PRO A 8 14.84 -16.35 10.68
CA PRO A 8 14.49 -17.38 9.69
C PRO A 8 13.32 -16.97 8.79
N VAL A 9 12.29 -16.31 9.35
CA VAL A 9 11.14 -15.86 8.57
C VAL A 9 11.55 -14.78 7.55
N THR A 10 12.39 -13.82 7.95
CA THR A 10 12.90 -12.81 7.02
C THR A 10 13.72 -13.44 5.90
N ILE A 11 14.60 -14.40 6.22
CA ILE A 11 15.39 -15.13 5.22
C ILE A 11 14.48 -15.86 4.22
N LEU A 12 13.46 -16.57 4.69
CA LEU A 12 12.50 -17.27 3.83
C LEU A 12 11.74 -16.31 2.91
N LEU A 13 11.34 -15.14 3.43
CA LEU A 13 10.66 -14.12 2.62
C LEU A 13 11.59 -13.49 1.59
N VAL A 14 12.87 -13.27 1.92
CA VAL A 14 13.89 -12.78 0.97
C VAL A 14 14.12 -13.82 -0.14
N ILE A 15 14.30 -15.10 0.20
CA ILE A 15 14.43 -16.17 -0.79
C ILE A 15 13.18 -16.21 -1.69
N ARG A 16 11.99 -16.14 -1.12
CA ARG A 16 10.73 -16.08 -1.87
C ARG A 16 10.67 -14.85 -2.78
N ALA A 17 11.04 -13.67 -2.29
CA ALA A 17 11.03 -12.44 -3.08
C ALA A 17 11.98 -12.52 -4.27
N TYR A 18 13.18 -13.05 -4.05
CA TYR A 18 14.21 -13.26 -5.07
C TYR A 18 13.76 -14.30 -6.10
N THR A 19 13.38 -15.51 -5.68
CA THR A 19 12.99 -16.62 -6.58
C THR A 19 11.72 -16.31 -7.37
N ARG A 20 10.81 -15.49 -6.82
CA ARG A 20 9.57 -15.08 -7.47
C ARG A 20 9.67 -13.76 -8.22
N ASN A 21 10.85 -13.15 -8.24
CA ASN A 21 11.08 -11.83 -8.86
C ASN A 21 10.04 -10.77 -8.42
N SER A 22 9.71 -10.75 -7.11
CA SER A 22 8.67 -9.87 -6.55
C SER A 22 9.20 -8.51 -6.14
N LEU A 23 10.52 -8.42 -5.86
CA LEU A 23 11.24 -7.21 -5.47
C LEU A 23 12.50 -7.05 -6.30
N THR A 24 12.87 -5.80 -6.59
CA THR A 24 14.21 -5.48 -7.12
C THR A 24 15.28 -5.73 -6.05
N PRO A 25 16.57 -5.85 -6.40
CA PRO A 25 17.64 -5.98 -5.41
C PRO A 25 17.62 -4.87 -4.34
N ALA A 26 17.41 -3.61 -4.75
CA ALA A 26 17.22 -2.48 -3.82
C ALA A 26 15.94 -2.63 -2.99
N GLY A 27 14.87 -3.16 -3.58
CA GLY A 27 13.62 -3.48 -2.87
C GLY A 27 13.81 -4.56 -1.80
N ILE A 28 14.64 -5.57 -2.05
CA ILE A 28 15.01 -6.60 -1.06
C ILE A 28 15.75 -5.96 0.13
N LEU A 29 16.71 -5.07 -0.13
CA LEU A 29 17.42 -4.37 0.95
C LEU A 29 16.47 -3.50 1.79
N ALA A 30 15.58 -2.77 1.15
CA ALA A 30 14.55 -1.99 1.85
C ALA A 30 13.60 -2.90 2.66
N ALA A 31 13.22 -4.06 2.13
CA ALA A 31 12.39 -5.03 2.84
C ALA A 31 13.09 -5.65 4.06
N ILE A 32 14.39 -5.95 3.97
CA ILE A 32 15.20 -6.43 5.11
C ILE A 32 15.27 -5.33 6.19
N PHE A 33 15.54 -4.08 5.78
CA PHE A 33 15.58 -2.95 6.70
C PHE A 33 14.25 -2.78 7.44
N THR A 34 13.13 -2.73 6.73
CA THR A 34 11.80 -2.58 7.34
C THR A 34 11.44 -3.78 8.20
N ALA A 35 11.72 -5.00 7.76
CA ALA A 35 11.49 -6.21 8.55
C ALA A 35 12.29 -6.19 9.88
N THR A 36 13.54 -5.70 9.83
CA THR A 36 14.36 -5.53 11.04
C THR A 36 13.74 -4.53 12.00
N VAL A 37 13.34 -3.33 11.52
CA VAL A 37 12.67 -2.33 12.35
C VAL A 37 11.40 -2.91 13.00
N HIS A 38 10.58 -3.63 12.22
CA HIS A 38 9.34 -4.24 12.72
C HIS A 38 9.60 -5.35 13.74
N ALA A 39 10.66 -6.12 13.57
CA ALA A 39 11.05 -7.18 14.51
C ALA A 39 11.58 -6.65 15.85
N LEU A 40 12.11 -5.41 15.88
CA LEU A 40 12.57 -4.75 17.11
C LEU A 40 11.41 -4.37 18.04
N HIS A 41 10.18 -4.22 17.52
CA HIS A 41 9.02 -3.90 18.34
C HIS A 41 8.73 -5.01 19.37
N PRO A 42 8.40 -4.68 20.65
CA PRO A 42 8.11 -5.68 21.69
C PRO A 42 6.98 -6.63 21.32
N SER A 43 5.90 -6.10 20.72
CA SER A 43 4.79 -6.90 20.18
C SER A 43 5.18 -7.56 18.84
N ALA A 44 4.70 -8.78 18.61
CA ALA A 44 4.86 -9.48 17.33
C ALA A 44 3.96 -8.91 16.21
N ILE A 45 2.97 -8.08 16.55
CA ILE A 45 1.95 -7.61 15.62
C ILE A 45 2.55 -6.86 14.43
N PRO A 46 3.41 -5.83 14.59
CA PRO A 46 3.93 -5.07 13.44
C PRO A 46 4.65 -5.95 12.42
N PHE A 47 5.50 -6.87 12.90
CA PHE A 47 6.22 -7.78 12.02
C PHE A 47 5.29 -8.75 11.29
N THR A 48 4.29 -9.28 11.97
CA THR A 48 3.31 -10.20 11.36
C THR A 48 2.45 -9.48 10.34
N LEU A 49 2.01 -8.24 10.61
CA LEU A 49 1.25 -7.43 9.66
C LEU A 49 2.05 -7.10 8.39
N LEU A 50 3.35 -6.80 8.53
CA LEU A 50 4.26 -6.62 7.40
C LEU A 50 4.30 -7.87 6.52
N ILE A 51 4.40 -9.06 7.14
CA ILE A 51 4.42 -10.35 6.41
C ILE A 51 3.09 -10.56 5.68
N VAL A 52 1.97 -10.42 6.38
CA VAL A 52 0.63 -10.62 5.80
C VAL A 52 0.43 -9.67 4.63
N PHE A 53 0.75 -8.38 4.78
CA PHE A 53 0.69 -7.40 3.69
C PHE A 53 1.56 -7.82 2.50
N PHE A 54 2.83 -8.21 2.73
CA PHE A 54 3.72 -8.66 1.67
C PHE A 54 3.16 -9.87 0.91
N LEU A 55 2.63 -10.87 1.62
CA LEU A 55 2.06 -12.06 1.02
C LEU A 55 0.77 -11.75 0.24
N LEU A 56 -0.13 -10.96 0.80
CA LEU A 56 -1.36 -10.53 0.13
C LEU A 56 -1.03 -9.75 -1.15
N GLY A 57 -0.18 -8.73 -1.04
CA GLY A 57 0.21 -7.88 -2.16
C GLY A 57 0.88 -8.66 -3.27
N THR A 58 1.90 -9.47 -2.96
CA THR A 58 2.61 -10.28 -3.98
C THR A 58 1.74 -11.35 -4.62
N THR A 59 0.72 -11.84 -3.91
CA THR A 59 -0.26 -12.78 -4.47
C THR A 59 -1.22 -12.05 -5.40
N ALA A 60 -1.77 -10.91 -4.97
CA ALA A 60 -2.69 -10.10 -5.77
C ALA A 60 -2.05 -9.62 -7.08
N THR A 61 -0.79 -9.16 -7.05
CA THR A 61 -0.04 -8.75 -8.27
C THR A 61 0.04 -9.88 -9.30
N LYS A 62 0.15 -11.13 -8.88
CA LYS A 62 0.24 -12.30 -9.78
C LYS A 62 -1.11 -12.78 -10.34
N VAL A 63 -2.22 -12.38 -9.72
CA VAL A 63 -3.55 -12.76 -10.24
C VAL A 63 -3.74 -12.18 -11.63
N LYS A 64 -3.89 -13.07 -12.64
CA LYS A 64 -4.10 -12.70 -14.04
C LYS A 64 -3.13 -11.61 -14.55
N HIS A 65 -1.87 -11.70 -14.19
CA HIS A 65 -0.84 -10.71 -14.51
C HIS A 65 -0.79 -10.39 -16.01
N GLU A 66 -0.84 -11.40 -16.89
CA GLU A 66 -0.85 -11.22 -18.34
C GLU A 66 -2.06 -10.40 -18.81
N VAL A 67 -3.24 -10.63 -18.23
CA VAL A 67 -4.45 -9.85 -18.55
C VAL A 67 -4.26 -8.40 -18.12
N LYS A 68 -3.78 -8.15 -16.90
CA LYS A 68 -3.49 -6.78 -16.42
C LYS A 68 -2.53 -6.04 -17.33
N ALA A 69 -1.46 -6.70 -17.76
CA ALA A 69 -0.46 -6.13 -18.68
C ALA A 69 -1.06 -5.67 -20.03
N THR A 70 -2.18 -6.23 -20.46
CA THR A 70 -2.85 -5.78 -21.69
C THR A 70 -3.75 -4.56 -21.50
N LEU A 71 -4.09 -4.19 -20.25
CA LEU A 71 -5.04 -3.11 -19.97
C LEU A 71 -4.39 -1.72 -19.95
N THR A 72 -3.10 -1.66 -19.64
CA THR A 72 -2.31 -0.43 -19.58
C THR A 72 -1.09 -0.51 -20.50
N LEU A 73 -0.31 0.57 -20.59
CA LEU A 73 0.95 0.62 -21.29
C LEU A 73 2.07 0.99 -20.31
N SER A 74 3.23 0.42 -20.51
CA SER A 74 4.45 0.85 -19.84
C SER A 74 5.01 2.14 -20.45
N ASN A 75 5.91 2.80 -19.73
CA ASN A 75 6.52 4.06 -20.11
C ASN A 75 7.32 3.99 -21.44
N ASP A 76 7.78 2.81 -21.84
CA ASP A 76 8.45 2.56 -23.13
C ASP A 76 7.47 2.22 -24.28
N GLY A 77 6.16 2.16 -23.99
CA GLY A 77 5.10 1.81 -24.95
C GLY A 77 4.87 0.30 -25.10
N SER A 78 5.55 -0.53 -24.33
CA SER A 78 5.27 -1.98 -24.24
C SER A 78 4.01 -2.24 -23.42
N SER A 79 3.63 -3.52 -23.26
CA SER A 79 2.54 -3.93 -22.37
C SER A 79 2.81 -3.43 -20.96
N GLY A 80 1.76 -2.93 -20.30
CA GLY A 80 1.80 -2.45 -18.93
C GLY A 80 1.93 -3.59 -17.91
N GLY A 81 1.50 -3.30 -16.71
CA GLY A 81 1.56 -4.21 -15.56
C GLY A 81 2.76 -3.95 -14.65
N GLU A 82 2.55 -4.18 -13.38
CA GLU A 82 3.61 -3.94 -12.39
C GLU A 82 4.75 -4.96 -12.50
N GLY A 83 5.97 -4.43 -12.57
CA GLY A 83 7.21 -5.21 -12.42
C GLY A 83 7.54 -5.52 -10.95
N PRO A 84 8.77 -6.01 -10.68
CA PRO A 84 9.26 -6.19 -9.31
C PRO A 84 9.22 -4.87 -8.55
N ARG A 85 8.70 -4.88 -7.31
CA ARG A 85 8.57 -3.67 -6.49
C ARG A 85 9.93 -3.08 -6.14
N THR A 86 10.06 -1.78 -6.28
CA THR A 86 11.27 -1.01 -5.97
C THR A 86 11.40 -0.71 -4.47
N SER A 87 12.59 -0.23 -4.05
CA SER A 87 12.80 0.23 -2.67
C SER A 87 11.86 1.37 -2.28
N VAL A 88 11.57 2.27 -3.22
CA VAL A 88 10.65 3.39 -2.98
C VAL A 88 9.23 2.90 -2.70
N GLN A 89 8.74 1.92 -3.47
CA GLN A 89 7.43 1.30 -3.24
C GLN A 89 7.36 0.56 -1.89
N VAL A 90 8.44 -0.13 -1.50
CA VAL A 90 8.52 -0.77 -0.17
C VAL A 90 8.40 0.26 0.94
N LEU A 91 9.19 1.36 0.86
CA LEU A 91 9.19 2.41 1.88
C LEU A 91 7.91 3.25 1.86
N ALA A 92 7.29 3.47 0.70
CA ALA A 92 6.01 4.17 0.61
C ALA A 92 4.92 3.48 1.44
N ASN A 93 4.89 2.15 1.43
CA ASN A 93 3.87 1.37 2.14
C ASN A 93 4.21 1.06 3.61
N SER A 94 5.50 0.97 3.97
CA SER A 94 5.93 0.58 5.32
C SER A 94 6.60 1.69 6.12
N GLY A 95 6.88 2.84 5.50
CA GLY A 95 7.66 3.91 6.11
C GLY A 95 6.94 4.56 7.30
N ALA A 96 5.65 4.89 7.17
CA ALA A 96 4.88 5.48 8.26
C ALA A 96 4.80 4.52 9.47
N ALA A 97 4.53 3.23 9.24
CA ALA A 97 4.57 2.22 10.30
C ALA A 97 5.98 2.11 10.93
N SER A 98 7.05 2.15 10.12
CA SER A 98 8.42 2.13 10.62
C SER A 98 8.73 3.34 11.52
N ILE A 99 8.26 4.53 11.16
CA ILE A 99 8.40 5.74 11.97
C ILE A 99 7.68 5.57 13.32
N LEU A 100 6.44 5.06 13.32
CA LEU A 100 5.69 4.81 14.56
C LEU A 100 6.39 3.77 15.45
N ILE A 101 6.95 2.71 14.87
CA ILE A 101 7.73 1.71 15.61
C ILE A 101 8.96 2.35 16.24
N LEU A 102 9.73 3.13 15.48
CA LEU A 102 10.91 3.82 16.01
C LEU A 102 10.54 4.82 17.10
N THR A 103 9.41 5.53 16.95
CA THR A 103 8.87 6.41 17.99
C THR A 103 8.51 5.61 19.25
N HIS A 104 7.87 4.45 19.11
CA HIS A 104 7.55 3.56 20.23
C HIS A 104 8.83 3.11 20.93
N LEU A 105 9.86 2.68 20.17
CA LEU A 105 11.14 2.24 20.73
C LEU A 105 11.90 3.37 21.43
N TRP A 106 11.82 4.58 20.91
CA TRP A 106 12.45 5.76 21.53
C TRP A 106 11.82 6.13 22.87
N ILE A 107 10.49 6.02 22.98
CA ILE A 107 9.75 6.37 24.21
C ILE A 107 9.84 5.26 25.25
N TYR A 108 9.65 4.00 24.84
CA TYR A 108 9.45 2.86 25.77
C TYR A 108 10.60 1.85 25.78
N GLY A 109 11.55 1.95 24.83
CA GLY A 109 12.62 0.96 24.66
C GLY A 109 12.13 -0.35 24.03
N SER A 110 13.08 -1.27 23.82
CA SER A 110 12.82 -2.60 23.23
C SER A 110 12.54 -3.70 24.27
N GLN A 111 12.76 -3.42 25.53
CA GLN A 111 12.75 -4.40 26.65
C GLN A 111 11.41 -4.46 27.40
N GLY A 112 10.45 -3.58 27.08
CA GLY A 112 9.14 -3.58 27.70
C GLY A 112 8.33 -4.82 27.31
N GLU A 113 7.90 -5.64 28.28
CA GLU A 113 6.84 -6.61 28.01
C GLU A 113 5.57 -5.86 27.66
N TYR A 114 5.11 -5.99 26.40
CA TYR A 114 3.82 -5.47 26.00
C TYR A 114 2.75 -6.34 26.70
N SER A 115 2.22 -5.84 27.83
CA SER A 115 1.38 -6.65 28.72
C SER A 115 0.03 -6.98 28.10
N CYS A 116 -0.76 -5.97 27.79
CA CYS A 116 -2.04 -6.10 27.08
C CYS A 116 -2.47 -4.77 26.47
N PHE A 117 -3.37 -4.81 25.50
CA PHE A 117 -3.94 -3.66 24.80
C PHE A 117 -5.21 -3.19 25.52
N GLY A 118 -5.36 -1.89 25.73
CA GLY A 118 -6.52 -1.34 26.42
C GLY A 118 -6.43 -1.40 27.95
N HIS A 119 -5.25 -1.15 28.51
CA HIS A 119 -5.04 -1.15 29.98
C HIS A 119 -5.59 0.09 30.71
N GLY A 120 -6.48 0.85 30.08
CA GLY A 120 -7.06 2.06 30.67
C GLY A 120 -6.15 3.29 30.60
N ASN A 121 -6.77 4.48 30.50
CA ASN A 121 -6.10 5.77 30.40
C ASN A 121 -5.17 5.97 29.18
N LYS A 122 -5.68 5.74 27.96
CA LYS A 122 -5.08 6.23 26.70
C LYS A 122 -3.57 6.02 26.64
N ASN A 123 -3.13 4.78 26.84
CA ASN A 123 -1.71 4.45 26.79
C ASN A 123 -1.13 4.77 25.39
N THR A 124 -0.18 5.70 25.31
CA THR A 124 0.45 6.09 24.05
C THR A 124 1.04 4.90 23.29
N ALA A 125 1.52 3.85 23.97
CA ALA A 125 2.01 2.63 23.33
C ALA A 125 0.92 1.92 22.53
N ASP A 126 -0.30 1.82 23.09
CA ASP A 126 -1.46 1.22 22.44
C ASP A 126 -1.92 2.06 21.24
N LEU A 127 -1.90 3.40 21.40
CA LEU A 127 -2.25 4.32 20.31
C LEU A 127 -1.29 4.22 19.14
N LEU A 128 0.03 4.16 19.40
CA LEU A 128 1.03 3.96 18.37
C LEU A 128 0.85 2.60 17.67
N LEU A 129 0.58 1.54 18.43
CA LEU A 129 0.30 0.22 17.86
C LEU A 129 -0.95 0.23 16.99
N PHE A 130 -2.02 0.92 17.40
CA PHE A 130 -3.23 1.01 16.60
C PHE A 130 -3.00 1.84 15.32
N GLY A 131 -2.15 2.88 15.37
CA GLY A 131 -1.69 3.60 14.18
C GLY A 131 -0.94 2.69 13.19
N ILE A 132 -0.09 1.78 13.68
CA ILE A 132 0.60 0.78 12.86
C ILE A 132 -0.40 -0.21 12.23
N ILE A 133 -1.40 -0.66 12.97
CA ILE A 133 -2.46 -1.54 12.47
C ILE A 133 -3.25 -0.83 11.37
N ALA A 134 -3.63 0.43 11.57
CA ALA A 134 -4.33 1.25 10.59
C ALA A 134 -3.51 1.47 9.32
N ASN A 135 -2.18 1.69 9.43
CA ASN A 135 -1.28 1.76 8.29
C ASN A 135 -1.42 0.50 7.42
N TYR A 136 -1.24 -0.68 8.02
CA TYR A 136 -1.28 -1.93 7.24
C TYR A 136 -2.67 -2.25 6.70
N ALA A 137 -3.73 -1.88 7.40
CA ALA A 137 -5.09 -2.01 6.89
C ALA A 137 -5.29 -1.15 5.63
N ALA A 138 -4.81 0.10 5.66
CA ALA A 138 -4.93 1.04 4.55
C ALA A 138 -4.12 0.59 3.32
N VAL A 139 -2.83 0.27 3.50
CA VAL A 139 -1.99 -0.13 2.36
C VAL A 139 -2.36 -1.51 1.80
N ALA A 140 -2.90 -2.42 2.62
CA ALA A 140 -3.43 -3.69 2.13
C ALA A 140 -4.75 -3.50 1.35
N ALA A 141 -5.64 -2.64 1.85
CA ALA A 141 -6.87 -2.30 1.15
C ALA A 141 -6.57 -1.66 -0.21
N ASP A 142 -5.66 -0.68 -0.24
CA ASP A 142 -5.29 0.01 -1.46
C ASP A 142 -4.62 -0.93 -2.47
N THR A 143 -3.63 -1.70 -2.05
CA THR A 143 -2.96 -2.68 -2.92
C THR A 143 -3.94 -3.70 -3.51
N LEU A 144 -4.86 -4.27 -2.71
CA LEU A 144 -5.81 -5.25 -3.23
C LEU A 144 -6.87 -4.59 -4.11
N SER A 145 -7.29 -3.37 -3.77
CA SER A 145 -8.25 -2.59 -4.56
C SER A 145 -7.69 -2.28 -5.96
N SER A 146 -6.45 -1.80 -6.06
CA SER A 146 -5.82 -1.48 -7.34
C SER A 146 -5.54 -2.75 -8.17
N GLU A 147 -4.91 -3.76 -7.56
CA GLU A 147 -4.48 -4.99 -8.22
C GLU A 147 -5.63 -5.87 -8.72
N LEU A 148 -6.71 -5.95 -7.97
CA LEU A 148 -7.87 -6.76 -8.34
C LEU A 148 -8.97 -5.93 -9.00
N GLY A 149 -9.05 -4.64 -8.68
CA GLY A 149 -10.02 -3.71 -9.26
C GLY A 149 -9.82 -3.48 -10.75
N ILE A 150 -8.58 -3.49 -11.24
CA ILE A 150 -8.27 -3.36 -12.67
C ILE A 150 -8.83 -4.52 -13.52
N LEU A 151 -9.07 -5.69 -12.89
CA LEU A 151 -9.68 -6.86 -13.51
C LEU A 151 -11.20 -6.81 -13.56
N SER A 152 -11.82 -5.73 -13.08
CA SER A 152 -13.27 -5.55 -13.08
C SER A 152 -13.83 -5.64 -14.51
N LYS A 153 -14.95 -6.34 -14.67
CA LYS A 153 -15.68 -6.37 -15.94
C LYS A 153 -16.35 -5.03 -16.27
N SER A 154 -16.73 -4.26 -15.25
CA SER A 154 -17.27 -2.91 -15.40
C SER A 154 -16.11 -1.90 -15.46
N LYS A 155 -16.25 -0.87 -16.29
CA LYS A 155 -15.29 0.22 -16.35
C LYS A 155 -15.28 0.96 -15.01
N PRO A 156 -14.10 1.40 -14.51
CA PRO A 156 -14.02 2.20 -13.31
C PRO A 156 -14.65 3.57 -13.51
N VAL A 157 -15.05 4.20 -12.42
CA VAL A 157 -15.50 5.59 -12.38
C VAL A 157 -14.50 6.45 -11.62
N LEU A 158 -14.23 7.64 -12.11
CA LEU A 158 -13.36 8.60 -11.43
C LEU A 158 -14.05 9.10 -10.17
N ILE A 159 -13.43 8.95 -9.01
CA ILE A 159 -14.03 9.25 -7.70
C ILE A 159 -14.53 10.69 -7.57
N THR A 160 -13.86 11.65 -8.25
CA THR A 160 -14.17 13.08 -8.16
C THR A 160 -15.35 13.51 -9.05
N SER A 161 -15.64 12.78 -10.13
CA SER A 161 -16.66 13.21 -11.11
C SER A 161 -17.70 12.13 -11.44
N LEU A 162 -17.51 10.92 -10.94
CA LEU A 162 -18.32 9.72 -11.23
C LEU A 162 -18.42 9.39 -12.73
N ARG A 163 -17.54 9.93 -13.55
CA ARG A 163 -17.46 9.65 -14.98
C ARG A 163 -16.68 8.36 -15.20
N THR A 164 -17.10 7.58 -16.17
CA THR A 164 -16.39 6.37 -16.60
C THR A 164 -15.04 6.74 -17.20
N VAL A 165 -13.99 6.03 -16.78
CA VAL A 165 -12.61 6.25 -17.21
C VAL A 165 -11.96 4.94 -17.67
N PRO A 166 -10.84 4.98 -18.42
CA PRO A 166 -10.08 3.78 -18.76
C PRO A 166 -9.51 3.07 -17.52
N PRO A 167 -9.34 1.73 -17.55
CA PRO A 167 -8.62 1.01 -16.51
C PRO A 167 -7.20 1.58 -16.29
N GLY A 168 -6.72 1.61 -15.06
CA GLY A 168 -5.43 2.19 -14.68
C GLY A 168 -5.45 3.71 -14.47
N THR A 169 -6.61 4.40 -14.64
CA THR A 169 -6.73 5.82 -14.33
C THR A 169 -6.59 6.05 -12.83
N ASN A 170 -5.71 6.98 -12.42
CA ASN A 170 -5.53 7.37 -11.02
C ASN A 170 -6.84 7.93 -10.46
N GLY A 171 -7.27 7.38 -9.32
CA GLY A 171 -8.57 7.68 -8.74
C GLY A 171 -9.77 7.02 -9.43
N GLY A 172 -9.53 6.07 -10.32
CA GLY A 172 -10.57 5.22 -10.91
C GLY A 172 -11.01 4.12 -9.95
N VAL A 173 -12.26 4.15 -9.48
CA VAL A 173 -12.83 3.21 -8.51
C VAL A 173 -13.78 2.23 -9.21
N SER A 174 -13.70 0.96 -8.87
CA SER A 174 -14.64 -0.08 -9.29
C SER A 174 -15.23 -0.83 -8.09
N ALA A 175 -16.43 -1.37 -8.22
CA ALA A 175 -17.05 -2.16 -7.16
C ALA A 175 -16.20 -3.39 -6.79
N ALA A 176 -15.60 -4.05 -7.80
CA ALA A 176 -14.68 -5.18 -7.55
C ALA A 176 -13.44 -4.75 -6.77
N GLY A 177 -12.86 -3.58 -7.10
CA GLY A 177 -11.74 -3.02 -6.36
C GLY A 177 -12.11 -2.70 -4.92
N LEU A 178 -13.27 -2.05 -4.70
CA LEU A 178 -13.72 -1.72 -3.35
C LEU A 178 -13.92 -2.99 -2.49
N VAL A 179 -14.57 -4.01 -3.03
CA VAL A 179 -14.76 -5.29 -2.32
C VAL A 179 -13.41 -5.95 -2.01
N ALA A 180 -12.47 -5.93 -2.97
CA ALA A 180 -11.12 -6.45 -2.74
C ALA A 180 -10.37 -5.66 -1.67
N GLY A 181 -10.51 -4.33 -1.65
CA GLY A 181 -9.93 -3.45 -0.63
C GLY A 181 -10.49 -3.73 0.76
N ILE A 182 -11.81 -3.89 0.90
CA ILE A 182 -12.45 -4.32 2.16
C ILE A 182 -11.88 -5.66 2.60
N GLY A 183 -11.72 -6.62 1.67
CA GLY A 183 -11.12 -7.93 1.96
C GLY A 183 -9.68 -7.83 2.47
N GLY A 184 -8.86 -6.98 1.85
CA GLY A 184 -7.48 -6.70 2.28
C GLY A 184 -7.40 -6.11 3.69
N SER A 185 -8.21 -5.10 3.94
CA SER A 185 -8.33 -4.47 5.26
C SER A 185 -8.82 -5.46 6.33
N ALA A 186 -9.86 -6.25 6.02
CA ALA A 186 -10.41 -7.25 6.93
C ALA A 186 -9.38 -8.35 7.26
N ALA A 187 -8.52 -8.74 6.31
CA ALA A 187 -7.45 -9.70 6.56
C ALA A 187 -6.43 -9.16 7.57
N ILE A 188 -6.05 -7.89 7.46
CA ILE A 188 -5.18 -7.22 8.44
C ILE A 188 -5.89 -7.10 9.79
N ALA A 189 -7.16 -6.67 9.80
CA ALA A 189 -7.96 -6.54 11.02
C ALA A 189 -8.08 -7.89 11.75
N THR A 190 -8.36 -8.97 11.03
CA THR A 190 -8.40 -10.34 11.58
C THR A 190 -7.06 -10.71 12.19
N THR A 191 -5.96 -10.48 11.48
CA THR A 191 -4.60 -10.78 11.98
C THR A 191 -4.31 -10.00 13.26
N ALA A 192 -4.64 -8.71 13.30
CA ALA A 192 -4.44 -7.88 14.48
C ALA A 192 -5.26 -8.39 15.68
N VAL A 193 -6.56 -8.65 15.49
CA VAL A 193 -7.47 -9.12 16.57
C VAL A 193 -7.03 -10.48 17.11
N LEU A 194 -6.54 -11.38 16.27
CA LEU A 194 -6.06 -12.70 16.71
C LEU A 194 -4.77 -12.62 17.53
N LEU A 195 -3.94 -11.62 17.28
CA LEU A 195 -2.63 -11.47 17.95
C LEU A 195 -2.67 -10.50 19.14
N LEU A 196 -3.66 -9.60 19.19
CA LEU A 196 -3.83 -8.67 20.31
C LEU A 196 -4.21 -9.44 21.57
N ARG A 197 -3.40 -9.24 22.63
CA ARG A 197 -3.78 -9.61 23.99
C ARG A 197 -4.55 -8.42 24.59
N LEU A 198 -5.85 -8.55 24.73
CA LEU A 198 -6.69 -7.51 25.32
C LEU A 198 -6.65 -7.61 26.84
N CYS A 199 -6.59 -6.47 27.54
CA CYS A 199 -6.67 -6.43 29.01
C CYS A 199 -8.06 -6.82 29.50
N HIS A 200 -9.09 -6.44 28.76
CA HIS A 200 -10.47 -6.84 28.95
C HIS A 200 -10.92 -7.57 27.68
N ASP A 201 -10.82 -8.91 27.71
CA ASP A 201 -11.10 -9.75 26.54
C ASP A 201 -12.59 -10.01 26.40
N GLU A 202 -13.32 -8.98 25.99
CA GLU A 202 -14.74 -9.06 25.63
C GLU A 202 -14.89 -9.19 24.10
N VAL A 203 -15.85 -10.00 23.68
CA VAL A 203 -16.18 -10.15 22.25
C VAL A 203 -16.48 -8.79 21.58
N GLN A 204 -17.15 -7.90 22.33
CA GLN A 204 -17.47 -6.54 21.86
C GLN A 204 -16.20 -5.73 21.54
N ASN A 205 -15.17 -5.82 22.37
CA ASN A 205 -13.90 -5.11 22.15
C ASN A 205 -13.18 -5.62 20.90
N ARG A 206 -13.14 -6.95 20.71
CA ARG A 206 -12.57 -7.57 19.51
C ARG A 206 -13.32 -7.15 18.24
N PHE A 207 -14.65 -7.14 18.29
CA PHE A 207 -15.48 -6.70 17.17
C PHE A 207 -15.26 -5.22 16.85
N THR A 208 -15.18 -4.36 17.85
CA THR A 208 -14.92 -2.92 17.68
C THR A 208 -13.56 -2.67 17.01
N ILE A 209 -12.50 -3.36 17.44
CA ILE A 209 -11.17 -3.28 16.85
C ILE A 209 -11.21 -3.78 15.40
N PHE A 210 -11.86 -4.91 15.14
CA PHE A 210 -12.00 -5.46 13.78
C PHE A 210 -12.74 -4.48 12.86
N ALA A 211 -13.89 -3.97 13.30
CA ALA A 211 -14.73 -3.08 12.50
C ALA A 211 -14.03 -1.74 12.23
N SER A 212 -13.47 -1.11 13.26
CA SER A 212 -12.75 0.18 13.10
C SER A 212 -11.51 0.05 12.22
N THR A 213 -10.73 -1.03 12.37
CA THR A 213 -9.57 -1.30 11.51
C THR A 213 -10.01 -1.51 10.06
N THR A 214 -11.08 -2.29 9.82
CA THR A 214 -11.59 -2.54 8.47
C THR A 214 -12.13 -1.26 7.83
N LEU A 215 -12.82 -0.42 8.58
CA LEU A 215 -13.31 0.88 8.11
C LEU A 215 -12.16 1.84 7.79
N LEU A 216 -11.15 1.95 8.66
CA LEU A 216 -9.97 2.77 8.41
C LEU A 216 -9.23 2.33 7.14
N GLY A 217 -9.02 1.03 6.96
CA GLY A 217 -8.38 0.54 5.74
C GLY A 217 -9.20 0.82 4.49
N THR A 218 -10.52 0.64 4.54
CA THR A 218 -11.42 0.98 3.44
C THR A 218 -11.40 2.48 3.14
N ALA A 219 -11.37 3.33 4.18
CA ALA A 219 -11.20 4.77 4.01
C ALA A 219 -9.83 5.10 3.37
N GLY A 220 -8.79 4.32 3.66
CA GLY A 220 -7.46 4.46 3.06
C GLY A 220 -7.47 4.32 1.54
N THR A 221 -8.04 3.25 1.00
CA THR A 221 -8.11 3.08 -0.46
C THR A 221 -8.98 4.13 -1.15
N LEU A 222 -10.04 4.63 -0.49
CA LEU A 222 -10.83 5.76 -1.00
C LEU A 222 -10.03 7.08 -0.97
N LEU A 223 -9.26 7.31 0.09
CA LEU A 223 -8.39 8.47 0.20
C LEU A 223 -7.28 8.44 -0.86
N ASP A 224 -6.63 7.28 -1.07
CA ASP A 224 -5.65 7.10 -2.14
C ASP A 224 -6.25 7.45 -3.50
N SER A 225 -7.42 6.90 -3.81
CA SER A 225 -8.17 7.20 -5.03
C SER A 225 -8.49 8.69 -5.17
N LEU A 226 -8.86 9.36 -4.08
CA LEU A 226 -9.14 10.81 -4.09
C LEU A 226 -7.88 11.63 -4.33
N LEU A 227 -6.81 11.34 -3.61
CA LEU A 227 -5.51 12.01 -3.77
C LEU A 227 -4.94 11.75 -5.17
N GLY A 228 -5.02 10.51 -5.65
CA GLY A 228 -4.60 10.12 -7.00
C GLY A 228 -5.39 10.84 -8.09
N ALA A 229 -6.71 10.98 -7.95
CA ALA A 229 -7.55 11.70 -8.90
C ALA A 229 -7.19 13.19 -9.01
N VAL A 230 -6.73 13.80 -7.91
CA VAL A 230 -6.45 15.24 -7.85
C VAL A 230 -4.97 15.55 -8.08
N LEU A 231 -4.08 14.86 -7.38
CA LEU A 231 -2.65 15.23 -7.29
C LEU A 231 -1.74 14.43 -8.24
N GLN A 232 -2.25 13.35 -8.85
CA GLN A 232 -1.47 12.52 -9.75
C GLN A 232 -2.02 12.58 -11.18
N ALA A 233 -1.16 12.91 -12.14
CA ALA A 233 -1.54 12.94 -13.54
C ALA A 233 -1.80 11.52 -14.08
N SER A 234 -2.97 11.29 -14.67
CA SER A 234 -3.24 10.10 -15.47
C SER A 234 -2.94 10.40 -16.93
N VAL A 235 -1.92 9.77 -17.46
CA VAL A 235 -1.47 9.96 -18.83
C VAL A 235 -2.08 8.91 -19.74
N ILE A 236 -2.75 9.33 -20.80
CA ILE A 236 -3.33 8.45 -21.81
C ILE A 236 -2.53 8.52 -23.13
N ASP A 237 -2.31 7.38 -23.76
CA ASP A 237 -1.86 7.32 -25.14
C ASP A 237 -3.05 7.41 -26.09
N ARG A 238 -3.13 8.47 -26.89
CA ARG A 238 -4.24 8.73 -27.83
C ARG A 238 -4.41 7.66 -28.90
N ARG A 239 -3.35 6.93 -29.26
CA ARG A 239 -3.38 5.91 -30.31
C ARG A 239 -4.09 4.64 -29.83
N SER A 240 -3.79 4.21 -28.60
CA SER A 240 -4.34 2.99 -28.03
C SER A 240 -5.55 3.23 -27.11
N GLY A 241 -5.74 4.46 -26.63
CA GLY A 241 -6.75 4.79 -25.61
C GLY A 241 -6.45 4.22 -24.23
N LYS A 242 -5.22 3.73 -23.98
CA LYS A 242 -4.81 3.11 -22.72
C LYS A 242 -4.05 4.10 -21.84
N ILE A 243 -4.15 3.88 -20.53
CA ILE A 243 -3.34 4.61 -19.55
C ILE A 243 -1.89 4.14 -19.64
N VAL A 244 -0.96 5.07 -19.53
CA VAL A 244 0.48 4.82 -19.48
C VAL A 244 0.95 4.88 -18.04
N GLU A 245 1.58 3.81 -17.56
CA GLU A 245 2.10 3.67 -16.21
C GLU A 245 3.61 3.93 -16.17
N GLY A 246 4.07 4.65 -15.14
CA GLY A 246 5.48 4.82 -14.84
C GLY A 246 6.03 3.60 -14.12
N HIS A 247 7.18 3.09 -14.57
CA HIS A 247 7.83 1.97 -13.92
C HIS A 247 8.12 2.26 -12.44
N GLY A 248 7.69 1.36 -11.54
CA GLY A 248 7.87 1.55 -10.09
C GLY A 248 7.08 2.72 -9.50
N GLY A 249 6.00 3.18 -10.16
CA GLY A 249 5.12 4.23 -9.65
C GLY A 249 5.61 5.67 -9.88
N VAL A 250 6.67 5.87 -10.67
CA VAL A 250 7.19 7.22 -10.97
C VAL A 250 6.34 7.94 -12.03
N LYS A 251 6.52 9.25 -12.13
CA LYS A 251 5.80 10.10 -13.10
C LYS A 251 6.08 9.70 -14.56
N VAL A 252 5.05 9.79 -15.39
CA VAL A 252 5.13 9.54 -16.84
C VAL A 252 5.46 10.84 -17.58
N LEU A 253 6.45 10.80 -18.45
CA LEU A 253 6.79 11.95 -19.29
C LEU A 253 5.76 12.13 -20.42
N VAL A 254 5.19 13.32 -20.50
CA VAL A 254 4.24 13.72 -21.57
C VAL A 254 4.95 14.43 -22.70
N LYS A 255 6.03 15.21 -22.42
CA LYS A 255 6.89 15.87 -23.40
C LYS A 255 8.35 15.70 -23.00
N PRO A 256 9.28 15.49 -23.94
CA PRO A 256 10.71 15.44 -23.63
C PRO A 256 11.15 16.80 -23.07
N LYS A 257 11.82 16.78 -21.91
CA LYS A 257 12.35 18.00 -21.28
C LYS A 257 13.58 18.59 -21.99
N THR A 258 14.25 17.81 -22.86
CA THR A 258 15.41 18.25 -23.67
C THR A 258 15.64 17.23 -24.79
N PRO A 259 16.11 17.64 -26.01
CA PRO A 259 16.44 16.70 -27.07
C PRO A 259 17.81 16.06 -26.81
N ALA A 260 17.86 15.11 -25.88
CA ALA A 260 18.96 14.15 -25.86
C ALA A 260 18.55 13.02 -26.79
N SER A 261 19.22 12.88 -27.89
CA SER A 261 19.05 11.90 -28.96
C SER A 261 18.32 10.60 -28.54
N PRO A 262 17.01 10.58 -28.46
CA PRO A 262 16.26 9.35 -28.16
C PRO A 262 16.06 8.61 -29.51
N SER A 263 16.04 7.28 -29.43
CA SER A 263 15.70 6.50 -30.62
C SER A 263 14.33 6.93 -31.17
N ALA A 264 14.16 6.95 -32.49
CA ALA A 264 12.95 7.43 -33.18
C ALA A 264 11.64 6.79 -32.65
N LYS A 265 11.70 5.57 -32.12
CA LYS A 265 10.56 4.87 -31.49
C LYS A 265 10.10 5.55 -30.19
N THR A 266 11.03 6.01 -29.34
CA THR A 266 10.72 6.65 -28.05
C THR A 266 10.04 8.01 -28.25
N ILE A 267 10.47 8.79 -29.25
CA ILE A 267 9.88 10.10 -29.60
C ILE A 267 8.41 9.95 -30.02
N ASN A 268 8.12 9.00 -30.89
CA ASN A 268 6.76 8.77 -31.40
C ASN A 268 5.76 8.40 -30.29
N HIS A 269 6.20 7.67 -29.25
CA HIS A 269 5.34 7.31 -28.11
C HIS A 269 5.06 8.49 -27.19
N VAL A 270 6.03 9.39 -26.98
CA VAL A 270 5.85 10.56 -26.12
C VAL A 270 4.93 11.60 -26.75
N GLU A 271 4.97 11.76 -28.07
CA GLU A 271 4.11 12.70 -28.81
C GLU A 271 2.61 12.35 -28.74
N SER A 272 2.27 11.06 -28.59
CA SER A 272 0.87 10.61 -28.47
C SER A 272 0.28 10.77 -27.08
N ARG A 273 1.08 11.11 -26.06
CA ARG A 273 0.68 11.15 -24.65
C ARG A 273 0.12 12.49 -24.26
N ILE A 274 -1.02 12.44 -23.56
CA ILE A 274 -1.67 13.62 -22.95
C ILE A 274 -2.09 13.30 -21.53
N ILE A 275 -2.16 14.34 -20.70
CA ILE A 275 -2.79 14.25 -19.37
C ILE A 275 -4.29 14.18 -19.59
N ASN A 276 -4.92 13.11 -19.12
CA ASN A 276 -6.35 12.88 -19.20
C ASN A 276 -7.11 13.40 -17.95
N SER A 277 -6.50 13.26 -16.78
CA SER A 277 -7.06 13.71 -15.49
C SER A 277 -5.95 13.91 -14.46
N GLY A 278 -6.26 14.69 -13.42
CA GLY A 278 -5.36 14.97 -12.30
C GLY A 278 -4.28 16.00 -12.64
N PHE A 279 -3.59 16.46 -11.60
CA PHE A 279 -2.45 17.37 -11.71
C PHE A 279 -1.14 16.60 -11.52
N ASP A 280 -0.09 16.96 -12.25
CA ASP A 280 1.24 16.34 -12.12
C ASP A 280 2.03 16.91 -10.91
N VAL A 281 1.46 16.74 -9.70
CA VAL A 281 2.07 17.21 -8.45
C VAL A 281 2.86 16.09 -7.77
N LEU A 282 2.21 14.95 -7.49
CA LEU A 282 2.79 13.81 -6.81
C LEU A 282 2.86 12.58 -7.73
N ASP A 283 3.79 11.68 -7.45
CA ASP A 283 3.81 10.35 -8.05
C ASP A 283 3.04 9.33 -7.16
N ASN A 284 2.85 8.13 -7.67
CA ASN A 284 2.10 7.08 -6.97
C ASN A 284 2.72 6.72 -5.61
N ASN A 285 4.04 6.71 -5.50
CA ASN A 285 4.71 6.37 -4.24
C ASN A 285 4.49 7.44 -3.18
N GLN A 286 4.50 8.72 -3.60
CA GLN A 286 4.23 9.85 -2.71
C GLN A 286 2.78 9.86 -2.24
N ILE A 287 1.81 9.52 -3.12
CA ILE A 287 0.40 9.35 -2.75
C ILE A 287 0.25 8.23 -1.71
N ASN A 288 0.81 7.06 -1.97
CA ASN A 288 0.74 5.91 -1.06
C ASN A 288 1.33 6.23 0.32
N PHE A 289 2.49 6.91 0.36
CA PHE A 289 3.11 7.32 1.62
C PHE A 289 2.25 8.35 2.37
N LEU A 290 1.68 9.32 1.67
CA LEU A 290 0.81 10.35 2.24
C LEU A 290 -0.47 9.71 2.81
N MET A 291 -1.13 8.86 2.04
CA MET A 291 -2.31 8.09 2.46
C MET A 291 -1.99 7.25 3.70
N ALA A 292 -0.91 6.45 3.67
CA ALA A 292 -0.49 5.62 4.79
C ALA A 292 -0.21 6.45 6.05
N SER A 293 0.41 7.62 5.92
CA SER A 293 0.69 8.55 7.02
C SER A 293 -0.59 9.13 7.62
N ILE A 294 -1.53 9.58 6.78
CA ILE A 294 -2.81 10.12 7.23
C ILE A 294 -3.62 9.04 7.96
N LEU A 295 -3.68 7.82 7.42
CA LEU A 295 -4.42 6.73 8.06
C LEU A 295 -3.73 6.21 9.35
N SER A 296 -2.40 6.28 9.45
CA SER A 296 -1.69 6.01 10.69
C SER A 296 -2.09 7.00 11.79
N ILE A 297 -2.15 8.29 11.47
CA ILE A 297 -2.60 9.35 12.41
C ILE A 297 -4.08 9.17 12.75
N ALA A 298 -4.93 8.91 11.77
CA ALA A 298 -6.35 8.62 11.98
C ALA A 298 -6.55 7.40 12.90
N GLY A 299 -5.72 6.36 12.74
CA GLY A 299 -5.69 5.21 13.62
C GLY A 299 -5.35 5.58 15.07
N ILE A 300 -4.32 6.42 15.28
CA ILE A 300 -3.99 6.94 16.61
C ILE A 300 -5.20 7.67 17.22
N LEU A 301 -5.85 8.53 16.44
CA LEU A 301 -7.02 9.30 16.92
C LEU A 301 -8.21 8.39 17.23
N VAL A 302 -8.54 7.44 16.35
CA VAL A 302 -9.62 6.46 16.61
C VAL A 302 -9.25 5.58 17.81
N GLY A 303 -7.99 5.21 17.97
CA GLY A 303 -7.49 4.49 19.14
C GLY A 303 -7.87 5.20 20.45
N THR A 304 -7.86 6.53 20.53
CA THR A 304 -8.26 7.27 21.75
C THR A 304 -9.73 7.06 22.14
N LEU A 305 -10.56 6.54 21.24
CA LEU A 305 -11.99 6.30 21.47
C LEU A 305 -12.29 4.84 21.86
N ILE A 306 -11.36 3.91 21.56
CA ILE A 306 -11.59 2.46 21.71
C ILE A 306 -10.62 1.78 22.68
N VAL A 307 -9.58 2.49 23.15
CA VAL A 307 -8.57 2.01 24.11
C VAL A 307 -8.76 2.57 25.51
#